data_da137158e5c8d295442072d4d6b162fe
#
_entry.id   da137158e5c8d295442072d4d6b162fe
#
_cell.length_a   1.000
_cell.length_b   1.000
_cell.length_c   1.000
_cell.angle_alpha   90.00
_cell.angle_beta   90.00
_cell.angle_gamma   90.00
#
_symmetry.space_group_name_H-M   'P 1'
#
loop_
_entity.id
_entity.type
_entity.pdbx_description
1 polymer ?
#
loop_
_entity_poly.entity_id
_entity_poly.type
_entity_poly.pdbx_seq_one_letter_code
_entity_poly.pdbx_strand_id
1 'polypeptide(L)'
;MSLKHYIESIEPSFEKGGKYEKWYALYEAVATILYTPGKVTKSSTHVRDSIDLKRIMIFVWLMLFPAMFFGMFNIGHQAASVLSATVTLPDTWQVALFQMLGGELTAESGWGSKMWYGACWFLPIYATVFLVGGFWEVLFASVRKHEINEGFFVSSILFALILPATIPLWQAALGITFGIVVAKEVFGGTGRNFLNPALAGRAFLFFAYPAQISGDKVWTVADGYAGATWLSKAANGEVTDWSINQQWWEAFYGVIPGSIGETSTLALIVGGLALIYFRIASWRIVTGVLLSTAFFATVFNMIGSDTNSMFAMPWYWHMVLGGFAIGTFFMA
;
A
#
# COMPACT_ATOMS: atom_id res chain seq x y z
N MET A 1 -28.83 20.43 -12.82
CA MET A 1 -28.73 19.02 -13.25
C MET A 1 -27.95 18.27 -12.20
N SER A 2 -28.46 17.18 -11.62
CA SER A 2 -27.68 16.44 -10.63
C SER A 2 -26.56 15.66 -11.36
N LEU A 3 -25.42 15.44 -10.70
CA LEU A 3 -24.29 14.69 -11.26
C LEU A 3 -24.71 13.29 -11.77
N LYS A 4 -25.62 12.64 -11.04
CA LYS A 4 -26.23 11.38 -11.44
C LYS A 4 -26.92 11.48 -12.79
N HIS A 5 -27.77 12.47 -12.98
CA HIS A 5 -28.50 12.66 -14.23
C HIS A 5 -27.58 12.98 -15.41
N TYR A 6 -26.48 13.69 -15.17
CA TYR A 6 -25.46 13.93 -16.21
C TYR A 6 -24.77 12.62 -16.62
N ILE A 7 -24.34 11.78 -15.64
CA ILE A 7 -23.71 10.49 -15.92
C ILE A 7 -24.68 9.57 -16.71
N GLU A 8 -25.94 9.48 -16.29
CA GLU A 8 -26.96 8.71 -16.99
C GLU A 8 -27.22 9.24 -18.41
N SER A 9 -27.17 10.56 -18.64
CA SER A 9 -27.41 11.16 -19.96
C SER A 9 -26.34 10.85 -21.00
N ILE A 10 -25.11 10.59 -20.60
CA ILE A 10 -24.00 10.23 -21.49
C ILE A 10 -23.88 8.72 -21.72
N GLU A 11 -24.52 7.87 -20.91
CA GLU A 11 -24.50 6.41 -21.00
C GLU A 11 -24.77 5.87 -22.40
N PRO A 12 -25.78 6.34 -23.16
CA PRO A 12 -26.10 5.83 -24.50
C PRO A 12 -24.95 6.01 -25.50
N SER A 13 -24.05 6.99 -25.27
CA SER A 13 -22.89 7.22 -26.15
C SER A 13 -21.81 6.15 -25.99
N PHE A 14 -21.81 5.44 -24.86
CA PHE A 14 -20.86 4.38 -24.54
C PHE A 14 -21.45 2.97 -24.71
N GLU A 15 -22.77 2.81 -24.81
CA GLU A 15 -23.42 1.52 -25.04
C GLU A 15 -23.15 0.98 -26.46
N LYS A 16 -23.57 -0.28 -26.69
CA LYS A 16 -23.41 -0.95 -27.99
C LYS A 16 -24.02 -0.13 -29.10
N GLY A 17 -23.20 0.21 -30.11
CA GLY A 17 -23.56 1.09 -31.26
C GLY A 17 -23.33 2.58 -30.98
N GLY A 18 -22.92 2.98 -29.80
CA GLY A 18 -22.55 4.35 -29.46
C GLY A 18 -21.16 4.73 -29.99
N LYS A 19 -20.91 6.05 -30.11
CA LYS A 19 -19.65 6.60 -30.64
C LYS A 19 -18.42 6.17 -29.85
N TYR A 20 -18.57 5.90 -28.54
CA TYR A 20 -17.53 5.58 -27.58
C TYR A 20 -17.65 4.15 -27.01
N GLU A 21 -18.25 3.22 -27.72
CA GLU A 21 -18.47 1.82 -27.28
C GLU A 21 -17.18 1.16 -26.74
N LYS A 22 -16.02 1.44 -27.35
CA LYS A 22 -14.72 0.90 -26.93
C LYS A 22 -14.30 1.33 -25.52
N TRP A 23 -14.84 2.44 -25.03
CA TRP A 23 -14.54 3.02 -23.73
C TRP A 23 -15.64 2.73 -22.69
N TYR A 24 -16.58 1.83 -23.00
CA TYR A 24 -17.67 1.47 -22.10
C TYR A 24 -17.13 1.03 -20.73
N ALA A 25 -16.08 0.19 -20.70
CA ALA A 25 -15.49 -0.30 -19.46
C ALA A 25 -14.97 0.83 -18.55
N LEU A 26 -14.37 1.87 -19.15
CA LEU A 26 -13.89 3.04 -18.39
C LEU A 26 -15.07 3.91 -17.89
N TYR A 27 -16.08 4.14 -18.75
CA TYR A 27 -17.29 4.85 -18.35
C TYR A 27 -17.98 4.15 -17.18
N GLU A 28 -18.19 2.85 -17.29
CA GLU A 28 -18.85 2.02 -16.28
C GLU A 28 -18.09 2.06 -14.95
N ALA A 29 -16.75 1.92 -14.96
CA ALA A 29 -15.93 2.01 -13.78
C ALA A 29 -16.09 3.35 -13.05
N VAL A 30 -16.07 4.48 -13.79
CA VAL A 30 -16.25 5.82 -13.18
C VAL A 30 -17.68 6.01 -12.66
N ALA A 31 -18.68 5.59 -13.41
CA ALA A 31 -20.08 5.73 -13.02
C ALA A 31 -20.40 4.92 -11.75
N THR A 32 -19.85 3.72 -11.63
CA THR A 32 -20.12 2.81 -10.51
C THR A 32 -19.33 3.09 -9.24
N ILE A 33 -18.24 3.87 -9.31
CA ILE A 33 -17.58 4.42 -8.11
C ILE A 33 -18.54 5.32 -7.33
N LEU A 34 -19.30 6.15 -8.05
CA LEU A 34 -20.18 7.15 -7.46
C LEU A 34 -21.59 6.61 -7.20
N TYR A 35 -22.09 5.74 -8.06
CA TYR A 35 -23.47 5.25 -8.03
C TYR A 35 -23.56 3.76 -8.25
N THR A 36 -24.41 3.09 -7.48
CA THR A 36 -24.72 1.67 -7.69
C THR A 36 -25.49 1.49 -8.99
N PRO A 37 -25.11 0.54 -9.89
CA PRO A 37 -25.87 0.28 -11.10
C PRO A 37 -27.33 -0.08 -10.81
N GLY A 38 -28.25 0.55 -11.51
CA GLY A 38 -29.68 0.24 -11.41
C GLY A 38 -30.11 -1.02 -12.15
N LYS A 39 -29.20 -1.72 -12.81
CA LYS A 39 -29.50 -2.93 -13.61
C LYS A 39 -29.93 -4.07 -12.69
N VAL A 40 -31.11 -4.60 -12.92
CA VAL A 40 -31.66 -5.78 -12.23
C VAL A 40 -31.80 -6.94 -13.22
N THR A 41 -31.70 -8.17 -12.72
CA THR A 41 -31.97 -9.38 -13.52
C THR A 41 -33.42 -9.35 -14.01
N LYS A 42 -33.64 -9.66 -15.29
CA LYS A 42 -34.98 -9.74 -15.92
C LYS A 42 -35.56 -11.15 -15.89
N SER A 43 -34.86 -12.12 -15.27
CA SER A 43 -35.30 -13.51 -15.13
C SER A 43 -36.20 -13.69 -13.90
N SER A 44 -36.93 -14.82 -13.80
CA SER A 44 -37.81 -15.16 -12.70
C SER A 44 -37.09 -15.41 -11.38
N THR A 45 -35.80 -15.72 -11.42
CA THR A 45 -35.00 -15.97 -10.22
C THR A 45 -34.06 -14.79 -9.96
N HIS A 46 -34.20 -14.16 -8.78
CA HIS A 46 -33.35 -13.05 -8.35
C HIS A 46 -32.49 -13.50 -7.17
N VAL A 47 -31.19 -13.53 -7.37
CA VAL A 47 -30.20 -13.67 -6.28
C VAL A 47 -29.41 -12.38 -6.24
N ARG A 48 -29.40 -11.72 -5.10
CA ARG A 48 -28.65 -10.47 -4.89
C ARG A 48 -27.77 -10.61 -3.66
N ASP A 49 -26.51 -10.27 -3.81
CA ASP A 49 -25.60 -10.16 -2.68
C ASP A 49 -25.98 -9.00 -1.78
N SER A 50 -25.71 -9.13 -0.48
CA SER A 50 -25.94 -8.07 0.50
C SER A 50 -24.97 -6.90 0.29
N ILE A 51 -23.77 -7.17 -0.24
CA ILE A 51 -22.74 -6.17 -0.55
C ILE A 51 -22.10 -6.53 -1.89
N ASP A 52 -22.04 -5.58 -2.82
CA ASP A 52 -21.34 -5.74 -4.10
C ASP A 52 -19.83 -5.85 -3.90
N LEU A 53 -19.16 -6.66 -4.73
CA LEU A 53 -17.69 -6.78 -4.74
C LEU A 53 -17.01 -5.41 -4.87
N LYS A 54 -17.55 -4.52 -5.70
CA LYS A 54 -17.07 -3.13 -5.89
C LYS A 54 -17.04 -2.36 -4.57
N ARG A 55 -18.10 -2.47 -3.75
CA ARG A 55 -18.18 -1.83 -2.43
C ARG A 55 -17.16 -2.41 -1.46
N ILE A 56 -16.98 -3.73 -1.45
CA ILE A 56 -15.96 -4.40 -0.63
C ILE A 56 -14.58 -3.83 -0.93
N MET A 57 -14.21 -3.75 -2.21
CA MET A 57 -12.90 -3.26 -2.63
C MET A 57 -12.68 -1.79 -2.28
N ILE A 58 -13.70 -0.93 -2.44
CA ILE A 58 -13.63 0.48 -2.03
C ILE A 58 -13.46 0.62 -0.52
N PHE A 59 -14.16 -0.20 0.28
CA PHE A 59 -13.96 -0.19 1.75
C PHE A 59 -12.53 -0.57 2.13
N VAL A 60 -11.96 -1.61 1.51
CA VAL A 60 -10.56 -1.99 1.77
C VAL A 60 -9.61 -0.84 1.40
N TRP A 61 -9.84 -0.20 0.27
CA TRP A 61 -9.06 0.96 -0.17
C TRP A 61 -9.14 2.14 0.81
N LEU A 62 -10.35 2.48 1.30
CA LEU A 62 -10.54 3.55 2.27
C LEU A 62 -9.92 3.24 3.62
N MET A 63 -9.97 1.98 4.07
CA MET A 63 -9.40 1.56 5.36
C MET A 63 -7.87 1.54 5.38
N LEU A 64 -7.20 1.70 4.23
CA LEU A 64 -5.76 1.91 4.13
C LEU A 64 -5.36 3.39 4.31
N PHE A 65 -6.30 4.34 4.27
CA PHE A 65 -6.01 5.77 4.39
C PHE A 65 -5.34 6.17 5.70
N PRO A 66 -5.69 5.63 6.87
CA PRO A 66 -4.96 5.93 8.10
C PRO A 66 -3.46 5.61 7.97
N ALA A 67 -3.11 4.45 7.40
CA ALA A 67 -1.72 4.05 7.16
C ALA A 67 -1.06 4.93 6.09
N MET A 68 -1.78 5.30 5.03
CA MET A 68 -1.31 6.21 3.98
C MET A 68 -0.96 7.60 4.54
N PHE A 69 -1.87 8.20 5.31
CA PHE A 69 -1.64 9.53 5.90
C PHE A 69 -0.51 9.50 6.92
N PHE A 70 -0.48 8.47 7.77
CA PHE A 70 0.63 8.32 8.69
C PHE A 70 1.97 8.10 7.97
N GLY A 71 1.98 7.32 6.90
CA GLY A 71 3.16 7.08 6.07
C GLY A 71 3.72 8.37 5.45
N MET A 72 2.85 9.24 4.92
CA MET A 72 3.27 10.56 4.44
C MET A 72 3.90 11.40 5.58
N PHE A 73 3.26 11.43 6.75
CA PHE A 73 3.84 12.10 7.92
C PHE A 73 5.20 11.51 8.30
N ASN A 74 5.33 10.18 8.34
CA ASN A 74 6.55 9.51 8.75
C ASN A 74 7.72 9.77 7.79
N ILE A 75 7.48 9.85 6.47
CA ILE A 75 8.52 10.24 5.49
C ILE A 75 9.15 11.57 5.89
N GLY A 76 8.34 12.60 6.13
CA GLY A 76 8.82 13.92 6.54
C GLY A 76 9.41 13.94 7.95
N HIS A 77 8.89 13.13 8.86
CA HIS A 77 9.41 13.01 10.21
C HIS A 77 10.80 12.39 10.23
N GLN A 78 11.00 11.27 9.51
CA GLN A 78 12.31 10.63 9.42
C GLN A 78 13.33 11.55 8.74
N ALA A 79 12.96 12.25 7.67
CA ALA A 79 13.84 13.23 7.03
C ALA A 79 14.21 14.36 8.00
N ALA A 80 13.20 14.97 8.65
CA ALA A 80 13.42 16.08 9.58
C ALA A 80 14.31 15.70 10.79
N SER A 81 14.16 14.47 11.31
CA SER A 81 14.90 14.00 12.50
C SER A 81 16.39 13.83 12.28
N VAL A 82 16.83 13.66 11.02
CA VAL A 82 18.26 13.44 10.68
C VAL A 82 18.94 14.68 10.09
N LEU A 83 18.19 15.76 9.82
CA LEU A 83 18.78 17.01 9.28
C LEU A 83 19.81 17.59 10.27
N SER A 84 20.96 17.95 9.72
CA SER A 84 22.10 18.49 10.48
C SER A 84 22.98 19.33 9.56
N ALA A 85 24.12 19.82 10.04
CA ALA A 85 25.08 20.53 9.20
C ALA A 85 25.67 19.69 8.05
N THR A 86 25.65 18.36 8.18
CA THR A 86 26.19 17.40 7.19
C THR A 86 25.13 16.61 6.44
N VAL A 87 23.89 16.59 6.93
CA VAL A 87 22.76 15.88 6.33
C VAL A 87 21.73 16.89 5.85
N THR A 88 21.48 16.92 4.55
CA THR A 88 20.62 17.90 3.90
C THR A 88 19.44 17.25 3.19
N LEU A 89 18.49 18.05 2.73
CA LEU A 89 17.46 17.56 1.82
C LEU A 89 18.09 17.22 0.48
N PRO A 90 17.67 16.12 -0.17
CA PRO A 90 18.23 15.72 -1.46
C PRO A 90 17.87 16.72 -2.57
N ASP A 91 18.80 16.92 -3.50
CA ASP A 91 18.56 17.75 -4.68
C ASP A 91 17.72 16.99 -5.72
N THR A 92 16.41 16.97 -5.51
CA THR A 92 15.44 16.26 -6.34
C THR A 92 14.25 17.14 -6.68
N TRP A 93 13.55 16.81 -7.77
CA TRP A 93 12.38 17.58 -8.21
C TRP A 93 11.23 17.54 -7.17
N GLN A 94 11.10 16.51 -6.35
CA GLN A 94 10.12 16.44 -5.28
C GLN A 94 10.40 17.51 -4.21
N VAL A 95 11.66 17.69 -3.84
CA VAL A 95 12.08 18.73 -2.90
C VAL A 95 11.92 20.12 -3.53
N ALA A 96 12.28 20.27 -4.81
CA ALA A 96 12.03 21.52 -5.52
C ALA A 96 10.53 21.86 -5.56
N LEU A 97 9.65 20.89 -5.81
CA LEU A 97 8.20 21.06 -5.76
C LEU A 97 7.73 21.46 -4.35
N PHE A 98 8.22 20.79 -3.32
CA PHE A 98 7.91 21.11 -1.93
C PHE A 98 8.26 22.56 -1.59
N GLN A 99 9.48 23.01 -1.94
CA GLN A 99 9.96 24.38 -1.70
C GLN A 99 9.21 25.41 -2.55
N MET A 100 8.93 25.12 -3.83
CA MET A 100 8.16 26.00 -4.71
C MET A 100 6.75 26.27 -4.17
N LEU A 101 6.16 25.31 -3.48
CA LEU A 101 4.86 25.42 -2.83
C LEU A 101 4.93 25.99 -1.40
N GLY A 102 6.05 26.62 -1.04
CA GLY A 102 6.26 27.31 0.23
C GLY A 102 6.56 26.38 1.41
N GLY A 103 6.98 25.12 1.14
CA GLY A 103 7.36 24.18 2.17
C GLY A 103 8.77 24.42 2.69
N GLU A 104 8.93 24.37 4.00
CA GLU A 104 10.22 24.32 4.69
C GLU A 104 10.24 23.11 5.62
N LEU A 105 11.35 22.36 5.60
CA LEU A 105 11.56 21.22 6.49
C LEU A 105 12.84 21.43 7.30
N THR A 106 12.67 21.47 8.62
CA THR A 106 13.74 21.56 9.61
C THR A 106 13.50 20.51 10.70
N ALA A 107 14.45 20.28 11.57
CA ALA A 107 14.28 19.37 12.71
C ALA A 107 13.07 19.74 13.59
N GLU A 108 12.78 21.04 13.73
CA GLU A 108 11.69 21.58 14.56
C GLU A 108 10.36 21.77 13.78
N SER A 109 10.32 21.42 12.49
CA SER A 109 9.13 21.60 11.67
C SER A 109 7.91 20.87 12.27
N GLY A 110 6.77 21.55 12.20
CA GLY A 110 5.49 21.03 12.68
C GLY A 110 4.95 19.85 11.85
N TRP A 111 3.88 19.26 12.35
CA TRP A 111 3.21 18.11 11.71
C TRP A 111 2.82 18.39 10.24
N GLY A 112 2.31 19.59 9.95
CA GLY A 112 1.87 19.97 8.61
C GLY A 112 2.99 19.96 7.56
N SER A 113 4.16 20.56 7.87
CA SER A 113 5.32 20.55 6.96
C SER A 113 5.84 19.13 6.73
N LYS A 114 5.90 18.30 7.77
CA LYS A 114 6.31 16.89 7.67
C LYS A 114 5.36 16.10 6.78
N MET A 115 4.05 16.28 6.97
CA MET A 115 3.02 15.65 6.15
C MET A 115 3.11 16.08 4.68
N TRP A 116 3.30 17.39 4.44
CA TRP A 116 3.40 17.96 3.10
C TRP A 116 4.64 17.48 2.37
N TYR A 117 5.79 17.43 3.06
CA TYR A 117 7.01 16.84 2.51
C TYR A 117 6.79 15.39 2.07
N GLY A 118 6.23 14.55 2.93
CA GLY A 118 5.94 13.17 2.58
C GLY A 118 4.90 13.02 1.47
N ALA A 119 3.92 13.93 1.38
CA ALA A 119 2.97 13.94 0.28
C ALA A 119 3.66 14.21 -1.07
N CYS A 120 4.64 15.11 -1.14
CA CYS A 120 5.43 15.36 -2.35
C CYS A 120 6.23 14.14 -2.82
N TRP A 121 6.53 13.19 -1.93
CA TRP A 121 7.18 11.92 -2.28
C TRP A 121 6.17 10.82 -2.61
N PHE A 122 5.14 10.66 -1.80
CA PHE A 122 4.18 9.57 -1.96
C PHE A 122 3.23 9.76 -3.15
N LEU A 123 2.65 10.96 -3.31
CA LEU A 123 1.63 11.18 -4.33
C LEU A 123 2.11 10.91 -5.76
N PRO A 124 3.33 11.29 -6.18
CA PRO A 124 3.85 10.92 -7.49
C PRO A 124 4.02 9.42 -7.68
N ILE A 125 4.47 8.69 -6.64
CA ILE A 125 4.57 7.23 -6.68
C ILE A 125 3.19 6.62 -6.87
N TYR A 126 2.21 7.03 -6.05
CA TYR A 126 0.84 6.53 -6.15
C TYR A 126 0.18 6.88 -7.50
N ALA A 127 0.36 8.11 -7.98
CA ALA A 127 -0.14 8.54 -9.28
C ALA A 127 0.46 7.68 -10.42
N THR A 128 1.77 7.43 -10.39
CA THR A 128 2.43 6.56 -11.38
C THR A 128 1.88 5.14 -11.34
N VAL A 129 1.77 4.55 -10.15
CA VAL A 129 1.22 3.21 -9.94
C VAL A 129 -0.23 3.13 -10.43
N PHE A 130 -1.03 4.14 -10.10
CA PHE A 130 -2.44 4.19 -10.47
C PHE A 130 -2.63 4.37 -11.99
N LEU A 131 -1.88 5.27 -12.62
CA LEU A 131 -2.00 5.52 -14.05
C LEU A 131 -1.49 4.35 -14.90
N VAL A 132 -0.32 3.81 -14.56
CA VAL A 132 0.27 2.69 -15.32
C VAL A 132 -0.50 1.40 -15.09
N GLY A 133 -0.83 1.07 -13.84
CA GLY A 133 -1.63 -0.11 -13.53
C GLY A 133 -3.05 0.00 -14.11
N GLY A 134 -3.68 1.17 -14.00
CA GLY A 134 -4.98 1.46 -14.59
C GLY A 134 -4.98 1.35 -16.12
N PHE A 135 -3.93 1.79 -16.78
CA PHE A 135 -3.76 1.59 -18.23
C PHE A 135 -3.84 0.10 -18.60
N TRP A 136 -3.13 -0.77 -17.88
CA TRP A 136 -3.18 -2.21 -18.12
C TRP A 136 -4.56 -2.80 -17.84
N GLU A 137 -5.22 -2.41 -16.74
CA GLU A 137 -6.60 -2.85 -16.44
C GLU A 137 -7.57 -2.48 -17.56
N VAL A 138 -7.55 -1.23 -18.00
CA VAL A 138 -8.40 -0.77 -19.11
C VAL A 138 -8.10 -1.51 -20.39
N LEU A 139 -6.82 -1.73 -20.70
CA LEU A 139 -6.40 -2.44 -21.91
C LEU A 139 -6.94 -3.88 -21.92
N PHE A 140 -6.71 -4.64 -20.85
CA PHE A 140 -7.18 -6.02 -20.77
C PHE A 140 -8.71 -6.13 -20.69
N ALA A 141 -9.38 -5.23 -19.96
CA ALA A 141 -10.84 -5.17 -19.92
C ALA A 141 -11.43 -4.90 -21.31
N SER A 142 -10.85 -3.96 -22.06
CA SER A 142 -11.30 -3.63 -23.43
C SER A 142 -11.09 -4.79 -24.41
N VAL A 143 -9.93 -5.45 -24.35
CA VAL A 143 -9.63 -6.60 -25.24
C VAL A 143 -10.51 -7.80 -24.93
N ARG A 144 -10.72 -8.09 -23.65
CA ARG A 144 -11.54 -9.24 -23.21
C ARG A 144 -13.03 -8.94 -23.12
N LYS A 145 -13.44 -7.69 -23.32
CA LYS A 145 -14.84 -7.24 -23.26
C LYS A 145 -15.53 -7.53 -21.92
N HIS A 146 -14.84 -7.30 -20.83
CA HIS A 146 -15.41 -7.38 -19.48
C HIS A 146 -15.31 -6.02 -18.76
N GLU A 147 -16.03 -5.87 -17.68
CA GLU A 147 -15.98 -4.68 -16.81
C GLU A 147 -14.64 -4.60 -16.07
N ILE A 148 -14.20 -3.37 -15.77
CA ILE A 148 -13.03 -3.16 -14.93
C ILE A 148 -13.40 -3.53 -13.48
N ASN A 149 -12.52 -4.27 -12.83
CA ASN A 149 -12.73 -4.67 -11.46
C ASN A 149 -12.02 -3.71 -10.50
N GLU A 150 -12.75 -3.21 -9.50
CA GLU A 150 -12.25 -2.29 -8.48
C GLU A 150 -11.18 -2.90 -7.56
N GLY A 151 -10.91 -4.18 -7.66
CA GLY A 151 -9.74 -4.82 -7.04
C GLY A 151 -8.41 -4.16 -7.41
N PHE A 152 -8.37 -3.44 -8.54
CA PHE A 152 -7.23 -2.63 -8.92
C PHE A 152 -6.95 -1.47 -7.96
N PHE A 153 -7.99 -0.80 -7.41
CA PHE A 153 -7.80 0.26 -6.42
C PHE A 153 -7.04 -0.25 -5.20
N VAL A 154 -7.39 -1.46 -4.73
CA VAL A 154 -6.71 -2.11 -3.61
C VAL A 154 -5.27 -2.48 -4.00
N SER A 155 -5.07 -3.10 -5.16
CA SER A 155 -3.73 -3.50 -5.61
C SER A 155 -2.81 -2.30 -5.79
N SER A 156 -3.31 -1.18 -6.32
CA SER A 156 -2.51 0.03 -6.57
C SER A 156 -2.07 0.70 -5.28
N ILE A 157 -2.97 0.89 -4.31
CA ILE A 157 -2.62 1.52 -3.04
C ILE A 157 -1.72 0.62 -2.19
N LEU A 158 -2.01 -0.68 -2.12
CA LEU A 158 -1.17 -1.63 -1.40
C LEU A 158 0.25 -1.66 -1.98
N PHE A 159 0.37 -1.71 -3.32
CA PHE A 159 1.68 -1.70 -3.96
C PHE A 159 2.44 -0.42 -3.65
N ALA A 160 1.81 0.76 -3.74
CA ALA A 160 2.46 2.02 -3.42
C ALA A 160 2.88 2.11 -1.95
N LEU A 161 2.07 1.60 -1.02
CA LEU A 161 2.35 1.64 0.42
C LEU A 161 3.48 0.71 0.86
N ILE A 162 3.71 -0.39 0.16
CA ILE A 162 4.82 -1.31 0.46
C ILE A 162 6.15 -0.92 -0.22
N LEU A 163 6.20 0.17 -0.98
CA LEU A 163 7.42 0.67 -1.58
C LEU A 163 8.17 1.65 -0.65
N PRO A 164 9.49 1.78 -0.79
CA PRO A 164 10.24 2.88 -0.17
C PRO A 164 9.93 4.21 -0.85
N ALA A 165 9.99 5.32 -0.10
CA ALA A 165 9.71 6.65 -0.63
C ALA A 165 10.71 7.12 -1.69
N THR A 166 11.93 6.61 -1.68
CA THR A 166 13.02 6.96 -2.60
C THR A 166 12.99 6.21 -3.93
N ILE A 167 12.00 5.33 -4.14
CA ILE A 167 11.97 4.52 -5.37
C ILE A 167 11.84 5.37 -6.63
N PRO A 168 12.61 5.15 -7.69
CA PRO A 168 12.41 5.81 -8.97
C PRO A 168 11.04 5.49 -9.57
N LEU A 169 10.33 6.50 -10.12
CA LEU A 169 8.97 6.31 -10.65
C LEU A 169 8.89 5.26 -11.76
N TRP A 170 9.92 5.16 -12.61
CA TRP A 170 9.95 4.14 -13.66
C TRP A 170 10.03 2.71 -13.10
N GLN A 171 10.70 2.50 -11.96
CA GLN A 171 10.71 1.19 -11.28
C GLN A 171 9.34 0.89 -10.67
N ALA A 172 8.70 1.87 -10.04
CA ALA A 172 7.33 1.71 -9.57
C ALA A 172 6.36 1.36 -10.72
N ALA A 173 6.52 2.02 -11.89
CA ALA A 173 5.76 1.70 -13.10
C ALA A 173 6.02 0.26 -13.59
N LEU A 174 7.28 -0.18 -13.59
CA LEU A 174 7.66 -1.52 -14.01
C LEU A 174 7.14 -2.59 -13.04
N GLY A 175 7.24 -2.34 -11.73
CA GLY A 175 6.74 -3.25 -10.69
C GLY A 175 5.24 -3.45 -10.75
N ILE A 176 4.45 -2.37 -10.89
CA ILE A 176 2.99 -2.51 -11.02
C ILE A 176 2.61 -3.17 -12.34
N THR A 177 3.35 -2.90 -13.42
CA THR A 177 3.15 -3.60 -14.70
C THR A 177 3.32 -5.11 -14.53
N PHE A 178 4.40 -5.55 -13.87
CA PHE A 178 4.61 -6.96 -13.58
C PHE A 178 3.48 -7.54 -12.72
N GLY A 179 3.10 -6.85 -11.66
CA GLY A 179 2.02 -7.26 -10.76
C GLY A 179 0.68 -7.43 -11.49
N ILE A 180 0.28 -6.44 -12.29
CA ILE A 180 -1.00 -6.49 -13.00
C ILE A 180 -0.95 -7.47 -14.18
N VAL A 181 0.04 -7.35 -15.06
CA VAL A 181 0.07 -8.16 -16.29
C VAL A 181 0.40 -9.61 -15.96
N VAL A 182 1.53 -9.86 -15.29
CA VAL A 182 2.06 -11.22 -15.11
C VAL A 182 1.36 -11.93 -13.96
N ALA A 183 1.17 -11.28 -12.81
CA ALA A 183 0.62 -11.96 -11.63
C ALA A 183 -0.92 -11.98 -11.59
N LYS A 184 -1.61 -11.15 -12.37
CA LYS A 184 -3.08 -11.07 -12.36
C LYS A 184 -3.68 -11.39 -13.74
N GLU A 185 -3.41 -10.58 -14.77
CA GLU A 185 -4.12 -10.65 -16.04
C GLU A 185 -3.80 -11.92 -16.84
N VAL A 186 -2.55 -12.41 -16.84
CA VAL A 186 -2.19 -13.67 -17.50
C VAL A 186 -3.05 -14.84 -17.01
N PHE A 187 -3.45 -14.84 -15.73
CA PHE A 187 -4.29 -15.89 -15.15
C PHE A 187 -5.80 -15.67 -15.36
N GLY A 188 -6.21 -14.55 -15.93
CA GLY A 188 -7.61 -14.26 -16.24
C GLY A 188 -8.23 -13.13 -15.42
N GLY A 189 -7.44 -12.36 -14.67
CA GLY A 189 -7.87 -11.19 -13.91
C GLY A 189 -8.32 -11.49 -12.49
N THR A 190 -9.02 -10.54 -11.86
CA THR A 190 -9.45 -10.61 -10.47
C THR A 190 -10.27 -11.85 -10.16
N GLY A 191 -9.92 -12.55 -9.09
CA GLY A 191 -10.57 -13.79 -8.65
C GLY A 191 -10.05 -15.06 -9.32
N ARG A 192 -9.19 -14.99 -10.34
CA ARG A 192 -8.52 -16.11 -11.00
C ARG A 192 -7.01 -16.13 -10.78
N ASN A 193 -6.46 -15.04 -10.27
CA ASN A 193 -5.06 -14.94 -9.90
C ASN A 193 -4.81 -15.65 -8.56
N PHE A 194 -3.74 -16.43 -8.49
CA PHE A 194 -3.32 -17.09 -7.24
C PHE A 194 -2.23 -16.30 -6.49
N LEU A 195 -1.66 -15.27 -7.11
CA LEU A 195 -0.71 -14.35 -6.50
C LEU A 195 -1.38 -13.02 -6.18
N ASN A 196 -0.99 -12.40 -5.07
CA ASN A 196 -1.33 -11.01 -4.81
C ASN A 196 -0.51 -10.11 -5.76
N PRO A 197 -1.14 -9.28 -6.62
CA PRO A 197 -0.43 -8.47 -7.61
C PRO A 197 0.55 -7.47 -6.99
N ALA A 198 0.22 -6.87 -5.85
CA ALA A 198 1.08 -5.93 -5.15
C ALA A 198 2.35 -6.60 -4.63
N LEU A 199 2.20 -7.77 -3.99
CA LEU A 199 3.34 -8.54 -3.49
C LEU A 199 4.21 -9.10 -4.62
N ALA A 200 3.60 -9.57 -5.70
CA ALA A 200 4.33 -10.07 -6.87
C ALA A 200 5.15 -8.94 -7.53
N GLY A 201 4.57 -7.75 -7.69
CA GLY A 201 5.29 -6.58 -8.19
C GLY A 201 6.46 -6.16 -7.29
N ARG A 202 6.27 -6.18 -5.96
CA ARG A 202 7.36 -5.90 -5.01
C ARG A 202 8.45 -6.97 -5.05
N ALA A 203 8.08 -8.25 -5.09
CA ALA A 203 9.05 -9.35 -5.20
C ALA A 203 9.87 -9.23 -6.49
N PHE A 204 9.23 -8.93 -7.61
CA PHE A 204 9.94 -8.67 -8.88
C PHE A 204 10.96 -7.54 -8.72
N LEU A 205 10.59 -6.41 -8.13
CA LEU A 205 11.51 -5.30 -7.90
C LEU A 205 12.65 -5.66 -6.95
N PHE A 206 12.36 -6.46 -5.92
CA PHE A 206 13.37 -6.90 -4.96
C PHE A 206 14.48 -7.75 -5.62
N PHE A 207 14.12 -8.62 -6.55
CA PHE A 207 15.09 -9.43 -7.28
C PHE A 207 15.76 -8.69 -8.44
N ALA A 208 15.02 -7.82 -9.14
CA ALA A 208 15.53 -7.10 -10.30
C ALA A 208 16.34 -5.85 -9.93
N TYR A 209 15.95 -5.14 -8.86
CA TYR A 209 16.52 -3.86 -8.45
C TYR A 209 16.73 -3.77 -6.92
N PRO A 210 17.50 -4.68 -6.31
CA PRO A 210 17.62 -4.78 -4.86
C PRO A 210 18.13 -3.49 -4.21
N ALA A 211 19.01 -2.74 -4.86
CA ALA A 211 19.59 -1.53 -4.32
C ALA A 211 18.58 -0.39 -4.06
N GLN A 212 17.44 -0.37 -4.75
CA GLN A 212 16.40 0.63 -4.60
C GLN A 212 15.23 0.17 -3.72
N ILE A 213 15.19 -1.12 -3.37
CA ILE A 213 14.12 -1.73 -2.57
C ILE A 213 14.60 -2.09 -1.16
N SER A 214 15.89 -2.34 -0.99
CA SER A 214 16.47 -2.74 0.29
C SER A 214 17.82 -2.08 0.55
N GLY A 215 18.30 -2.18 1.78
CA GLY A 215 19.54 -1.53 2.22
C GLY A 215 19.25 -0.24 3.00
N ASP A 216 20.30 0.40 3.50
CA ASP A 216 20.19 1.46 4.52
C ASP A 216 19.89 2.86 3.94
N LYS A 217 20.03 3.03 2.63
CA LYS A 217 19.90 4.34 1.95
C LYS A 217 18.48 4.67 1.47
N VAL A 218 17.58 3.68 1.46
CA VAL A 218 16.28 3.81 0.76
C VAL A 218 15.13 4.25 1.68
N TRP A 219 15.30 4.18 2.99
CA TRP A 219 14.20 4.35 3.95
C TRP A 219 14.00 5.78 4.42
N THR A 220 15.06 6.60 4.44
CA THR A 220 15.01 7.99 4.89
C THR A 220 15.36 8.90 3.73
N VAL A 221 14.51 9.89 3.49
CA VAL A 221 14.64 10.81 2.37
C VAL A 221 15.50 12.01 2.79
N ALA A 222 16.80 11.77 2.90
CA ALA A 222 17.80 12.78 3.24
C ALA A 222 19.12 12.43 2.54
N ASP A 223 19.85 13.45 2.08
CA ASP A 223 21.18 13.26 1.49
C ASP A 223 22.27 13.25 2.58
N GLY A 224 23.26 12.39 2.40
CA GLY A 224 24.31 12.20 3.39
C GLY A 224 23.92 11.31 4.59
N TYR A 225 22.76 10.66 4.55
CA TYR A 225 22.28 9.76 5.60
C TYR A 225 22.04 8.35 5.09
N ALA A 226 22.38 7.35 5.91
CA ALA A 226 22.03 5.95 5.72
C ALA A 226 21.61 5.36 7.08
N GLY A 227 20.45 4.71 7.14
CA GLY A 227 19.93 4.13 8.37
C GLY A 227 19.22 2.82 8.15
N ALA A 228 19.68 1.78 8.85
CA ALA A 228 19.10 0.45 8.79
C ALA A 228 17.71 0.40 9.42
N THR A 229 16.82 -0.42 8.85
CA THR A 229 15.54 -0.74 9.51
C THR A 229 15.77 -1.61 10.75
N TRP A 230 14.79 -1.64 11.65
CA TRP A 230 14.83 -2.52 12.82
C TRP A 230 15.00 -3.99 12.47
N LEU A 231 14.40 -4.46 11.37
CA LEU A 231 14.58 -5.84 10.91
C LEU A 231 16.02 -6.10 10.43
N SER A 232 16.63 -5.14 9.75
CA SER A 232 18.04 -5.25 9.34
C SER A 232 18.96 -5.29 10.54
N LYS A 233 18.76 -4.39 11.52
CA LYS A 233 19.52 -4.38 12.80
C LYS A 233 19.36 -5.69 13.57
N ALA A 234 18.15 -6.23 13.64
CA ALA A 234 17.85 -7.50 14.27
C ALA A 234 18.55 -8.66 13.56
N ALA A 235 18.51 -8.70 12.26
CA ALA A 235 19.18 -9.74 11.46
C ALA A 235 20.71 -9.72 11.63
N ASN A 236 21.29 -8.52 11.78
CA ASN A 236 22.72 -8.34 12.02
C ASN A 236 23.14 -8.57 13.51
N GLY A 237 22.19 -8.84 14.41
CA GLY A 237 22.49 -9.02 15.83
C GLY A 237 22.81 -7.73 16.59
N GLU A 238 22.45 -6.57 16.03
CA GLU A 238 22.69 -5.26 16.65
C GLU A 238 21.70 -4.96 17.77
N VAL A 239 20.56 -5.66 17.83
CA VAL A 239 19.53 -5.49 18.84
C VAL A 239 19.68 -6.52 19.93
N THR A 240 20.00 -6.06 21.15
CA THR A 240 20.20 -6.91 22.32
C THR A 240 19.09 -6.80 23.35
N ASP A 241 18.38 -5.69 23.39
CA ASP A 241 17.24 -5.46 24.28
C ASP A 241 15.91 -5.61 23.52
N TRP A 242 15.21 -6.68 23.83
CA TRP A 242 13.89 -7.01 23.27
C TRP A 242 12.75 -6.68 24.24
N SER A 243 12.97 -5.91 25.30
CA SER A 243 11.90 -5.48 26.20
C SER A 243 10.88 -4.57 25.48
N ILE A 244 9.71 -4.40 26.10
CA ILE A 244 8.73 -3.39 25.68
C ILE A 244 9.19 -2.04 26.24
N ASN A 245 10.09 -1.40 25.48
CA ASN A 245 10.72 -0.13 25.81
C ASN A 245 10.18 0.99 24.88
N GLN A 246 10.77 2.19 24.95
CA GLN A 246 10.39 3.31 24.10
C GLN A 246 10.47 2.96 22.60
N GLN A 247 11.47 2.18 22.19
CA GLN A 247 11.69 1.79 20.78
C GLN A 247 10.57 0.88 20.26
N TRP A 248 10.04 -0.01 21.12
CA TRP A 248 8.87 -0.80 20.79
C TRP A 248 7.62 0.07 20.55
N TRP A 249 7.41 1.08 21.39
CA TRP A 249 6.32 2.03 21.20
C TRP A 249 6.49 2.88 19.95
N GLU A 250 7.71 3.31 19.65
CA GLU A 250 8.03 4.00 18.39
C GLU A 250 7.69 3.12 17.17
N ALA A 251 8.01 1.83 17.22
CA ALA A 251 7.63 0.86 16.19
C ALA A 251 6.11 0.66 16.12
N PHE A 252 5.43 0.57 17.26
CA PHE A 252 3.97 0.42 17.30
C PHE A 252 3.24 1.65 16.73
N TYR A 253 3.66 2.85 17.09
CA TYR A 253 3.12 4.09 16.51
C TYR A 253 3.57 4.29 15.05
N GLY A 254 4.73 3.77 14.68
CA GLY A 254 5.24 3.81 13.31
C GLY A 254 6.28 4.89 13.05
N VAL A 255 6.86 5.49 14.07
CA VAL A 255 7.90 6.52 13.98
C VAL A 255 9.27 5.86 13.77
N ILE A 256 9.36 4.99 12.77
CA ILE A 256 10.54 4.20 12.43
C ILE A 256 10.81 4.25 10.92
N PRO A 257 12.06 4.04 10.46
CA PRO A 257 12.35 3.90 9.03
C PRO A 257 11.75 2.61 8.47
N GLY A 258 11.15 2.69 7.28
CA GLY A 258 10.51 1.56 6.61
C GLY A 258 9.76 1.94 5.34
N SER A 259 9.03 0.99 4.75
CA SER A 259 8.14 1.25 3.61
C SER A 259 7.02 2.22 4.01
N ILE A 260 6.49 2.95 3.04
CA ILE A 260 5.59 4.10 3.27
C ILE A 260 4.42 3.77 4.21
N GLY A 261 3.69 2.69 3.96
CA GLY A 261 2.48 2.32 4.71
C GLY A 261 2.65 1.16 5.69
N GLU A 262 3.86 0.63 5.84
CA GLU A 262 4.12 -0.54 6.70
C GLU A 262 4.55 -0.15 8.13
N THR A 263 4.90 1.13 8.36
CA THR A 263 5.54 1.55 9.60
C THR A 263 4.58 1.60 10.78
N SER A 264 3.34 2.12 10.62
CA SER A 264 2.41 2.30 11.72
C SER A 264 1.49 1.10 11.93
N THR A 265 1.86 0.24 12.87
CA THR A 265 1.00 -0.87 13.31
C THR A 265 -0.34 -0.36 13.83
N LEU A 266 -0.35 0.74 14.59
CA LEU A 266 -1.59 1.33 15.11
C LEU A 266 -2.56 1.74 14.00
N ALA A 267 -2.08 2.44 12.97
CA ALA A 267 -2.91 2.88 11.85
C ALA A 267 -3.49 1.70 11.06
N LEU A 268 -2.68 0.63 10.89
CA LEU A 268 -3.12 -0.61 10.23
C LEU A 268 -4.14 -1.39 11.07
N ILE A 269 -3.98 -1.42 12.40
CA ILE A 269 -4.97 -2.02 13.31
C ILE A 269 -6.31 -1.27 13.21
N VAL A 270 -6.30 0.06 13.21
CA VAL A 270 -7.54 0.85 13.09
C VAL A 270 -8.29 0.50 11.80
N GLY A 271 -7.60 0.49 10.66
CA GLY A 271 -8.20 0.08 9.38
C GLY A 271 -8.65 -1.38 9.35
N GLY A 272 -7.81 -2.29 9.86
CA GLY A 272 -8.10 -3.72 9.92
C GLY A 272 -9.29 -4.07 10.81
N LEU A 273 -9.39 -3.46 11.99
CA LEU A 273 -10.54 -3.65 12.90
C LEU A 273 -11.83 -3.12 12.27
N ALA A 274 -11.77 -2.01 11.52
CA ALA A 274 -12.92 -1.52 10.78
C ALA A 274 -13.37 -2.53 9.71
N LEU A 275 -12.43 -3.16 8.96
CA LEU A 275 -12.77 -4.21 8.00
C LEU A 275 -13.40 -5.43 8.66
N ILE A 276 -12.93 -5.83 9.83
CA ILE A 276 -13.52 -6.93 10.61
C ILE A 276 -14.92 -6.53 11.09
N TYR A 277 -15.11 -5.32 11.59
CA TYR A 277 -16.41 -4.81 12.04
C TYR A 277 -17.44 -4.81 10.91
N PHE A 278 -17.06 -4.36 9.72
CA PHE A 278 -17.91 -4.40 8.52
C PHE A 278 -18.04 -5.81 7.90
N ARG A 279 -17.44 -6.84 8.49
CA ARG A 279 -17.45 -8.24 8.02
C ARG A 279 -16.85 -8.44 6.63
N ILE A 280 -15.93 -7.56 6.24
CA ILE A 280 -15.16 -7.65 4.99
C ILE A 280 -13.96 -8.56 5.21
N ALA A 281 -13.19 -8.32 6.29
CA ALA A 281 -12.08 -9.19 6.68
C ALA A 281 -12.54 -10.25 7.69
N SER A 282 -11.98 -11.44 7.57
CA SER A 282 -12.28 -12.56 8.49
C SER A 282 -11.43 -12.47 9.75
N TRP A 283 -12.05 -12.19 10.90
CA TRP A 283 -11.36 -12.21 12.19
C TRP A 283 -10.67 -13.55 12.49
N ARG A 284 -11.19 -14.67 11.94
CA ARG A 284 -10.60 -16.01 12.14
C ARG A 284 -9.24 -16.12 11.48
N ILE A 285 -9.09 -15.58 10.26
CA ILE A 285 -7.81 -15.55 9.54
C ILE A 285 -6.82 -14.66 10.30
N VAL A 286 -7.22 -13.44 10.64
CA VAL A 286 -6.39 -12.51 11.41
C VAL A 286 -5.91 -13.13 12.72
N THR A 287 -6.83 -13.73 13.51
CA THR A 287 -6.47 -14.41 14.76
C THR A 287 -5.54 -15.59 14.51
N GLY A 288 -5.78 -16.38 13.45
CA GLY A 288 -4.91 -17.50 13.08
C GLY A 288 -3.48 -17.04 12.78
N VAL A 289 -3.30 -15.94 12.03
CA VAL A 289 -1.98 -15.36 11.73
C VAL A 289 -1.30 -14.88 13.01
N LEU A 290 -2.01 -14.14 13.87
CA LEU A 290 -1.46 -13.65 15.15
C LEU A 290 -1.03 -14.79 16.08
N LEU A 291 -1.89 -15.80 16.26
CA LEU A 291 -1.58 -16.94 17.13
C LEU A 291 -0.46 -17.82 16.57
N SER A 292 -0.43 -18.08 15.26
CA SER A 292 0.66 -18.85 14.65
C SER A 292 1.99 -18.13 14.76
N THR A 293 2.03 -16.81 14.56
CA THR A 293 3.24 -16.01 14.75
C THR A 293 3.71 -16.04 16.20
N ALA A 294 2.81 -15.86 17.16
CA ALA A 294 3.15 -15.95 18.57
C ALA A 294 3.70 -17.35 18.93
N PHE A 295 3.07 -18.40 18.42
CA PHE A 295 3.50 -19.78 18.66
C PHE A 295 4.88 -20.05 18.09
N PHE A 296 5.08 -19.81 16.79
CA PHE A 296 6.36 -20.13 16.14
C PHE A 296 7.50 -19.25 16.63
N ALA A 297 7.29 -17.94 16.86
CA ALA A 297 8.31 -17.09 17.42
C ALA A 297 8.74 -17.56 18.82
N THR A 298 7.79 -17.98 19.66
CA THR A 298 8.11 -18.55 20.99
C THR A 298 8.90 -19.85 20.85
N VAL A 299 8.52 -20.75 19.94
CA VAL A 299 9.26 -21.98 19.68
C VAL A 299 10.69 -21.67 19.21
N PHE A 300 10.86 -20.73 18.29
CA PHE A 300 12.20 -20.34 17.82
C PHE A 300 13.04 -19.68 18.92
N ASN A 301 12.44 -18.87 19.78
CA ASN A 301 13.14 -18.33 20.97
C ASN A 301 13.61 -19.45 21.91
N MET A 302 12.81 -20.54 22.10
CA MET A 302 13.20 -21.67 22.95
C MET A 302 14.33 -22.50 22.34
N ILE A 303 14.33 -22.67 21.00
CA ILE A 303 15.38 -23.41 20.27
C ILE A 303 16.68 -22.61 20.32
N GLY A 304 16.59 -21.28 20.12
CA GLY A 304 17.77 -20.42 19.96
C GLY A 304 18.58 -20.70 18.68
N SER A 305 19.53 -19.83 18.37
CA SER A 305 20.48 -20.05 17.27
C SER A 305 21.73 -19.20 17.49
N ASP A 306 22.89 -19.81 17.32
CA ASP A 306 24.18 -19.10 17.38
C ASP A 306 24.51 -18.36 16.06
N THR A 307 23.84 -18.72 14.97
CA THR A 307 24.10 -18.18 13.63
C THR A 307 23.03 -17.22 13.12
N ASN A 308 21.85 -17.22 13.72
CA ASN A 308 20.71 -16.38 13.31
C ASN A 308 20.13 -15.63 14.51
N SER A 309 20.50 -14.37 14.62
CA SER A 309 20.05 -13.47 15.69
C SER A 309 18.53 -13.21 15.71
N MET A 310 17.83 -13.45 14.60
CA MET A 310 16.37 -13.32 14.52
C MET A 310 15.63 -14.33 15.42
N PHE A 311 16.28 -15.44 15.83
CA PHE A 311 15.72 -16.38 16.80
C PHE A 311 15.55 -15.78 18.21
N ALA A 312 16.25 -14.70 18.52
CA ALA A 312 16.10 -14.00 19.80
C ALA A 312 14.91 -13.02 19.81
N MET A 313 14.34 -12.68 18.65
CA MET A 313 13.24 -11.71 18.56
C MET A 313 11.94 -12.30 19.10
N PRO A 314 11.31 -11.71 20.15
CA PRO A 314 10.05 -12.18 20.70
C PRO A 314 8.87 -11.89 19.74
N TRP A 315 7.79 -12.65 19.88
CA TRP A 315 6.60 -12.56 19.04
C TRP A 315 6.00 -11.15 18.97
N TYR A 316 6.01 -10.38 20.07
CA TYR A 316 5.42 -9.03 20.10
C TYR A 316 6.24 -8.00 19.32
N TRP A 317 7.53 -8.24 19.07
CA TRP A 317 8.32 -7.45 18.13
C TRP A 317 8.03 -7.80 16.68
N HIS A 318 7.81 -9.07 16.35
CA HIS A 318 7.38 -9.47 15.02
C HIS A 318 6.06 -8.82 14.60
N MET A 319 5.16 -8.55 15.55
CA MET A 319 3.85 -7.93 15.26
C MET A 319 3.91 -6.44 14.93
N VAL A 320 4.97 -5.75 15.34
CA VAL A 320 5.12 -4.29 15.15
C VAL A 320 6.17 -3.91 14.11
N LEU A 321 6.92 -4.87 13.58
CA LEU A 321 7.98 -4.62 12.61
C LEU A 321 7.62 -5.10 11.21
N GLY A 322 8.12 -4.36 10.21
CA GLY A 322 7.99 -4.71 8.79
C GLY A 322 6.55 -4.78 8.32
N GLY A 323 6.32 -5.54 7.26
CA GLY A 323 5.01 -5.69 6.62
C GLY A 323 4.03 -6.63 7.34
N PHE A 324 4.30 -7.05 8.59
CA PHE A 324 3.46 -8.02 9.29
C PHE A 324 2.02 -7.53 9.47
N ALA A 325 1.84 -6.30 9.96
CA ALA A 325 0.52 -5.76 10.23
C ALA A 325 -0.29 -5.54 8.93
N ILE A 326 0.32 -4.95 7.89
CA ILE A 326 -0.37 -4.76 6.60
C ILE A 326 -0.69 -6.11 5.94
N GLY A 327 0.23 -7.09 6.01
CA GLY A 327 0.00 -8.45 5.54
C GLY A 327 -1.17 -9.12 6.25
N THR A 328 -1.21 -9.04 7.57
CA THR A 328 -2.23 -9.69 8.41
C THR A 328 -3.62 -9.11 8.21
N PHE A 329 -3.78 -7.79 8.12
CA PHE A 329 -5.08 -7.13 8.08
C PHE A 329 -5.61 -6.89 6.67
N PHE A 330 -4.74 -6.78 5.64
CA PHE A 330 -5.14 -6.35 4.30
C PHE A 330 -4.73 -7.31 3.18
N MET A 331 -3.87 -8.30 3.44
CA MET A 331 -3.37 -9.21 2.41
C MET A 331 -3.58 -10.69 2.73
N ALA A 332 -3.94 -11.04 3.97
CA ALA A 332 -4.21 -12.42 4.41
C ALA A 332 -5.64 -12.88 4.09
#